data_6b5acece1de46ce0e57b605d29e280de
#
_entry.id   6b5acece1de46ce0e57b605d29e280de
#
_cell.length_a   1.000
_cell.length_b   1.000
_cell.length_c   1.000
_cell.angle_alpha   90.00
_cell.angle_beta   90.00
_cell.angle_gamma   90.00
#
_symmetry.space_group_name_H-M   'P 1'
#
loop_
_entity.id
_entity.type
_entity.pdbx_description
1 polymer ?
#
loop_
_entity_poly.entity_id
_entity_poly.type
_entity_poly.pdbx_seq_one_letter_code
_entity_poly.pdbx_strand_id
1 'polypeptide(L)'
;MKAAALILAMSLAAAGQSANLARPIERLLASPGARGAFWGIQVTDLKTGRTLYQLNADRLFVPASNTKLLTTALALVRLGPQFRFETRVVAGANPDAAGCIHGPVRLVGGGDPNLSARPVPYQPGTTPAGAPAPGYALKALAELADQVAAKGVRSIDGSIVGDDTWYVWEPYPEDWTIEDPTYEYGAAVSALAINDNTITVSVSPGAREGDPAAITLEPAVEYYAISNRVRTVAAGGERKFDVRRAPGSLELELSGTIPLGAPAADLALGIADPAEYAALAFRQLLEERGIAVRGAAVARHLPLSEAAFPAADGEDVVLARRVSAPLVEDLQITDKASQNLHAEMALRAVGRARRNVGSRAAGLEELRAFLAEAGVPDGSYSIEDGSGLSRPNLVAPAALVKLLRYMYASPLRDTWISFLPVAGRDGTLAGRFDDTPVAGRIHAKTGSVEHVNALSGYVQRRNGSWAAFSILVNNSNQSAAQVRAVMDKICILIWK
;
A
#
# COMPACT_ATOMS: atom_id res chain seq x y z
N MET A 1 23.04 -19.82 -44.49
CA MET A 1 23.42 -20.36 -43.17
C MET A 1 22.91 -19.56 -41.96
N LYS A 2 22.51 -18.27 -42.09
CA LYS A 2 21.99 -17.49 -40.93
C LYS A 2 20.50 -17.72 -40.57
N ALA A 3 19.68 -18.20 -41.50
CA ALA A 3 18.25 -18.51 -41.25
C ALA A 3 18.01 -19.83 -40.49
N ALA A 4 18.90 -20.82 -40.64
CA ALA A 4 18.80 -22.11 -39.94
C ALA A 4 19.14 -22.02 -38.44
N ALA A 5 20.00 -21.06 -38.04
CA ALA A 5 20.35 -20.84 -36.63
C ALA A 5 19.21 -20.19 -35.81
N LEU A 6 18.35 -19.35 -36.42
CA LEU A 6 17.24 -18.71 -35.76
C LEU A 6 16.08 -19.66 -35.47
N ILE A 7 15.85 -20.64 -36.34
CA ILE A 7 14.83 -21.68 -36.15
C ILE A 7 15.28 -22.68 -35.08
N LEU A 8 16.57 -22.97 -34.97
CA LEU A 8 17.12 -23.87 -33.95
C LEU A 8 17.06 -23.26 -32.54
N ALA A 9 17.23 -21.94 -32.40
CA ALA A 9 17.12 -21.23 -31.11
C ALA A 9 15.68 -21.21 -30.58
N MET A 10 14.67 -21.09 -31.44
CA MET A 10 13.26 -21.20 -31.05
C MET A 10 12.86 -22.63 -30.65
N SER A 11 13.46 -23.63 -31.24
CA SER A 11 13.17 -25.06 -30.91
C SER A 11 13.82 -25.54 -29.61
N LEU A 12 14.95 -24.95 -29.16
CA LEU A 12 15.55 -25.29 -27.87
C LEU A 12 14.78 -24.69 -26.66
N ALA A 13 14.12 -23.53 -26.82
CA ALA A 13 13.27 -22.96 -25.78
C ALA A 13 11.99 -23.79 -25.50
N ALA A 14 11.51 -24.54 -26.50
CA ALA A 14 10.32 -25.40 -26.37
C ALA A 14 10.59 -26.76 -25.69
N ALA A 15 11.83 -27.21 -25.62
CA ALA A 15 12.18 -28.55 -25.13
C ALA A 15 12.08 -28.71 -23.60
N GLY A 16 11.85 -27.62 -22.82
CA GLY A 16 11.71 -27.66 -21.36
C GLY A 16 10.28 -27.60 -20.82
N GLN A 17 9.30 -27.29 -21.67
CA GLN A 17 7.91 -27.13 -21.22
C GLN A 17 7.21 -28.48 -21.03
N SER A 18 6.39 -28.59 -19.97
CA SER A 18 5.52 -29.73 -19.79
C SER A 18 4.41 -29.70 -20.85
N ALA A 19 4.38 -30.67 -21.76
CA ALA A 19 3.34 -30.80 -22.79
C ALA A 19 1.91 -30.79 -22.23
N ASN A 20 1.76 -31.13 -20.94
CA ASN A 20 0.49 -31.13 -20.23
C ASN A 20 -0.06 -29.74 -19.94
N LEU A 21 0.80 -28.70 -19.85
CA LEU A 21 0.36 -27.31 -19.57
C LEU A 21 0.30 -26.44 -20.84
N ALA A 22 1.23 -26.64 -21.78
CA ALA A 22 1.38 -25.75 -22.94
C ALA A 22 0.10 -25.64 -23.77
N ARG A 23 -0.39 -26.74 -24.31
CA ARG A 23 -1.60 -26.75 -25.16
C ARG A 23 -2.87 -26.24 -24.50
N PRO A 24 -3.17 -26.59 -23.20
CA PRO A 24 -4.33 -26.02 -22.52
C PRO A 24 -4.22 -24.52 -22.29
N ILE A 25 -3.03 -24.00 -21.90
CA ILE A 25 -2.81 -22.57 -21.70
C ILE A 25 -2.93 -21.82 -23.03
N GLU A 26 -2.31 -22.29 -24.10
CA GLU A 26 -2.39 -21.69 -25.45
C GLU A 26 -3.85 -21.57 -25.92
N ARG A 27 -4.68 -22.58 -25.67
CA ARG A 27 -6.12 -22.52 -25.97
C ARG A 27 -6.85 -21.43 -25.16
N LEU A 28 -6.49 -21.25 -23.88
CA LEU A 28 -7.04 -20.17 -23.06
C LEU A 28 -6.62 -18.79 -23.58
N LEU A 29 -5.36 -18.65 -23.98
CA LEU A 29 -4.82 -17.41 -24.53
C LEU A 29 -5.40 -17.04 -25.91
N ALA A 30 -5.89 -18.03 -26.65
CA ALA A 30 -6.63 -17.81 -27.90
C ALA A 30 -8.10 -17.37 -27.68
N SER A 31 -8.62 -17.43 -26.44
CA SER A 31 -10.00 -17.07 -26.13
C SER A 31 -10.25 -15.56 -26.21
N PRO A 32 -11.51 -15.12 -26.42
CA PRO A 32 -11.85 -13.68 -26.50
C PRO A 32 -11.37 -12.87 -25.31
N GLY A 33 -11.45 -13.39 -24.09
CA GLY A 33 -11.04 -12.69 -22.87
C GLY A 33 -9.52 -12.52 -22.68
N ALA A 34 -8.71 -13.15 -23.53
CA ALA A 34 -7.25 -13.04 -23.51
C ALA A 34 -6.70 -12.33 -24.76
N ARG A 35 -7.52 -12.22 -25.82
CA ARG A 35 -7.08 -11.75 -27.12
C ARG A 35 -6.73 -10.27 -27.10
N GLY A 36 -5.66 -9.88 -27.81
CA GLY A 36 -5.24 -8.50 -27.98
C GLY A 36 -4.42 -7.94 -26.81
N ALA A 37 -4.19 -8.73 -25.73
CA ALA A 37 -3.34 -8.36 -24.61
C ALA A 37 -1.96 -9.00 -24.71
N PHE A 38 -0.99 -8.39 -24.03
CA PHE A 38 0.37 -8.91 -23.88
C PHE A 38 0.41 -9.80 -22.63
N TRP A 39 0.76 -11.08 -22.79
CA TRP A 39 0.84 -12.05 -21.70
C TRP A 39 2.27 -12.44 -21.43
N GLY A 40 2.70 -12.31 -20.18
CA GLY A 40 3.96 -12.83 -19.65
C GLY A 40 3.66 -13.88 -18.59
N ILE A 41 4.19 -15.08 -18.74
CA ILE A 41 3.92 -16.21 -17.83
C ILE A 41 5.20 -16.96 -17.55
N GLN A 42 5.45 -17.25 -16.28
CA GLN A 42 6.47 -18.17 -15.82
C GLN A 42 5.88 -19.11 -14.76
N VAL A 43 6.07 -20.42 -14.91
CA VAL A 43 5.67 -21.43 -13.93
C VAL A 43 6.85 -22.36 -13.68
N THR A 44 7.23 -22.54 -12.41
CA THR A 44 8.39 -23.35 -12.01
C THR A 44 8.01 -24.27 -10.86
N ASP A 45 8.33 -25.55 -10.98
CA ASP A 45 8.23 -26.54 -9.90
C ASP A 45 9.28 -26.25 -8.83
N LEU A 46 8.86 -26.07 -7.58
CA LEU A 46 9.74 -25.63 -6.49
C LEU A 46 10.64 -26.75 -5.97
N LYS A 47 10.26 -28.02 -6.14
CA LYS A 47 11.07 -29.17 -5.71
C LYS A 47 12.22 -29.44 -6.67
N THR A 48 11.96 -29.36 -7.97
CA THR A 48 12.95 -29.73 -9.00
C THR A 48 13.64 -28.53 -9.63
N GLY A 49 13.07 -27.32 -9.48
CA GLY A 49 13.53 -26.12 -10.17
C GLY A 49 13.19 -26.08 -11.66
N ARG A 50 12.48 -27.11 -12.20
CA ARG A 50 12.13 -27.19 -13.60
C ARG A 50 11.05 -26.21 -13.99
N THR A 51 11.24 -25.52 -15.11
CA THR A 51 10.20 -24.73 -15.76
C THR A 51 9.11 -25.67 -16.30
N LEU A 52 7.87 -25.45 -15.82
CA LEU A 52 6.68 -26.18 -16.26
C LEU A 52 6.03 -25.51 -17.47
N TYR A 53 6.02 -24.17 -17.49
CA TYR A 53 5.51 -23.37 -18.60
C TYR A 53 6.17 -22.00 -18.61
N GLN A 54 6.40 -21.43 -19.79
CA GLN A 54 6.86 -20.05 -19.95
C GLN A 54 6.33 -19.44 -21.24
N LEU A 55 6.00 -18.16 -21.19
CA LEU A 55 5.63 -17.33 -22.33
C LEU A 55 6.11 -15.90 -22.04
N ASN A 56 6.93 -15.32 -22.92
CA ASN A 56 7.49 -13.97 -22.74
C ASN A 56 8.09 -13.77 -21.34
N ALA A 57 8.65 -14.82 -20.74
CA ALA A 57 9.05 -14.84 -19.33
C ALA A 57 10.17 -13.85 -19.00
N ASP A 58 11.02 -13.52 -19.99
CA ASP A 58 12.13 -12.58 -19.86
C ASP A 58 11.81 -11.18 -20.40
N ARG A 59 10.57 -10.94 -20.83
CA ARG A 59 10.10 -9.61 -21.24
C ARG A 59 9.63 -8.80 -20.05
N LEU A 60 9.83 -7.49 -20.12
CA LEU A 60 9.41 -6.55 -19.09
C LEU A 60 7.93 -6.21 -19.22
N PHE A 61 7.24 -6.20 -18.09
CA PHE A 61 5.82 -5.87 -17.94
C PHE A 61 5.64 -4.90 -16.79
N VAL A 62 4.65 -4.03 -16.87
CA VAL A 62 4.15 -3.27 -15.71
C VAL A 62 3.54 -4.26 -14.71
N PRO A 63 4.09 -4.37 -13.50
CA PRO A 63 3.66 -5.37 -12.52
C PRO A 63 2.45 -4.95 -11.69
N ALA A 64 2.10 -3.67 -11.70
CA ALA A 64 1.19 -3.09 -10.73
C ALA A 64 1.59 -3.52 -9.30
N SER A 65 0.62 -3.80 -8.41
CA SER A 65 0.90 -4.18 -7.02
C SER A 65 1.67 -5.50 -6.83
N ASN A 66 2.07 -6.21 -7.89
CA ASN A 66 3.06 -7.30 -7.75
C ASN A 66 4.46 -6.78 -7.39
N THR A 67 4.73 -5.48 -7.55
CA THR A 67 5.91 -4.80 -7.00
C THR A 67 6.02 -5.01 -5.49
N LYS A 68 4.90 -5.07 -4.76
CA LYS A 68 4.88 -5.30 -3.32
C LYS A 68 5.55 -6.61 -2.90
N LEU A 69 5.57 -7.64 -3.75
CA LEU A 69 6.36 -8.84 -3.51
C LEU A 69 7.86 -8.54 -3.34
N LEU A 70 8.38 -7.57 -4.11
CA LEU A 70 9.77 -7.15 -3.99
C LEU A 70 10.01 -6.37 -2.69
N THR A 71 9.12 -5.44 -2.39
CA THR A 71 9.22 -4.53 -1.24
C THR A 71 9.03 -5.27 0.09
N THR A 72 8.01 -6.12 0.20
CA THR A 72 7.72 -6.85 1.44
C THR A 72 8.75 -7.95 1.72
N ALA A 73 9.28 -8.61 0.67
CA ALA A 73 10.41 -9.53 0.81
C ALA A 73 11.67 -8.80 1.29
N LEU A 74 11.99 -7.64 0.68
CA LEU A 74 13.11 -6.80 1.10
C LEU A 74 12.97 -6.41 2.59
N ALA A 75 11.82 -5.85 2.98
CA ALA A 75 11.59 -5.38 4.34
C ALA A 75 11.68 -6.54 5.35
N LEU A 76 11.07 -7.70 5.06
CA LEU A 76 11.14 -8.87 5.91
C LEU A 76 12.59 -9.36 6.12
N VAL A 77 13.40 -9.39 5.06
CA VAL A 77 14.78 -9.87 5.12
C VAL A 77 15.72 -8.85 5.77
N ARG A 78 15.55 -7.55 5.49
CA ARG A 78 16.47 -6.49 5.96
C ARG A 78 16.20 -6.00 7.36
N LEU A 79 14.93 -5.93 7.76
CA LEU A 79 14.52 -5.44 9.07
C LEU A 79 14.22 -6.58 10.05
N GLY A 80 13.79 -7.72 9.53
CA GLY A 80 13.35 -8.86 10.33
C GLY A 80 11.89 -8.74 10.80
N PRO A 81 11.24 -9.88 11.13
CA PRO A 81 9.81 -9.93 11.46
C PRO A 81 9.45 -9.18 12.75
N GLN A 82 10.39 -9.02 13.68
CA GLN A 82 10.16 -8.42 15.00
C GLN A 82 10.52 -6.92 15.06
N PHE A 83 10.94 -6.32 13.94
CA PHE A 83 11.20 -4.88 13.88
C PHE A 83 9.95 -4.10 14.28
N ARG A 84 10.15 -2.97 14.99
CA ARG A 84 9.06 -2.11 15.48
C ARG A 84 9.39 -0.65 15.23
N PHE A 85 8.37 0.13 14.96
CA PHE A 85 8.43 1.57 14.84
C PHE A 85 8.11 2.24 16.17
N GLU A 86 8.60 3.45 16.37
CA GLU A 86 8.34 4.23 17.57
C GLU A 86 7.87 5.64 17.19
N THR A 87 6.71 6.05 17.75
CA THR A 87 6.18 7.41 17.66
C THR A 87 6.29 8.06 19.04
N ARG A 88 6.80 9.29 19.10
CA ARG A 88 7.04 10.01 20.35
C ARG A 88 6.37 11.37 20.35
N VAL A 89 5.98 11.83 21.54
CA VAL A 89 5.65 13.24 21.80
C VAL A 89 6.77 13.79 22.67
N VAL A 90 7.42 14.84 22.21
CA VAL A 90 8.59 15.39 22.88
C VAL A 90 8.49 16.91 23.06
N ALA A 91 9.18 17.44 24.05
CA ALA A 91 9.32 18.87 24.32
C ALA A 91 10.74 19.18 24.79
N GLY A 92 11.15 20.46 24.68
CA GLY A 92 12.50 20.89 25.13
C GLY A 92 12.70 20.82 26.65
N ALA A 93 11.60 20.75 27.45
CA ALA A 93 11.66 20.65 28.91
C ALA A 93 10.42 19.97 29.47
N ASN A 94 10.48 19.51 30.72
CA ASN A 94 9.32 19.07 31.48
C ASN A 94 8.33 20.24 31.73
N PRO A 95 7.03 19.98 31.98
CA PRO A 95 6.12 21.00 32.42
C PRO A 95 6.61 21.66 33.74
N ASP A 96 6.38 22.93 33.85
CA ASP A 96 6.68 23.66 35.07
C ASP A 96 5.69 23.31 36.21
N ALA A 97 5.82 23.98 37.37
CA ALA A 97 4.96 23.73 38.53
C ALA A 97 3.48 24.03 38.29
N ALA A 98 3.15 24.88 37.30
CA ALA A 98 1.78 25.15 36.85
C ALA A 98 1.29 24.16 35.78
N GLY A 99 2.13 23.27 35.31
CA GLY A 99 1.83 22.32 34.21
C GLY A 99 1.99 22.95 32.83
N CYS A 100 2.76 24.02 32.70
CA CYS A 100 2.98 24.71 31.41
C CYS A 100 4.25 24.14 30.72
N ILE A 101 4.14 23.84 29.43
CA ILE A 101 5.29 23.62 28.53
C ILE A 101 5.60 24.93 27.83
N HIS A 102 6.81 25.47 28.08
CA HIS A 102 7.30 26.67 27.42
C HIS A 102 8.04 26.29 26.12
N GLY A 103 7.38 26.49 24.98
CA GLY A 103 7.88 26.18 23.66
C GLY A 103 7.06 25.12 22.93
N PRO A 104 7.54 24.66 21.77
CA PRO A 104 6.80 23.71 20.94
C PRO A 104 6.79 22.30 21.54
N VAL A 105 5.67 21.60 21.29
CA VAL A 105 5.56 20.14 21.51
C VAL A 105 5.55 19.47 20.15
N ARG A 106 6.46 18.49 19.95
CA ARG A 106 6.61 17.80 18.70
C ARG A 106 6.02 16.38 18.79
N LEU A 107 5.15 16.03 17.84
CA LEU A 107 4.71 14.67 17.56
C LEU A 107 5.65 14.09 16.50
N VAL A 108 6.60 13.27 16.92
CA VAL A 108 7.69 12.75 16.08
C VAL A 108 7.29 11.38 15.54
N GLY A 109 7.11 11.29 14.23
CA GLY A 109 6.83 10.05 13.52
C GLY A 109 8.07 9.21 13.30
N GLY A 110 8.03 7.94 13.66
CA GLY A 110 9.08 6.96 13.40
C GLY A 110 8.78 6.00 12.26
N GLY A 111 7.79 6.31 11.41
CA GLY A 111 7.44 5.49 10.26
C GLY A 111 6.46 4.36 10.57
N ASP A 112 5.72 4.40 11.69
CA ASP A 112 4.64 3.45 11.97
C ASP A 112 3.47 3.67 10.99
N PRO A 113 3.17 2.71 10.08
CA PRO A 113 2.07 2.85 9.13
C PRO A 113 0.69 2.60 9.78
N ASN A 114 0.66 2.12 11.03
CA ASN A 114 -0.56 1.71 11.72
C ASN A 114 -0.91 2.63 12.93
N LEU A 115 -0.70 3.95 12.78
CA LEU A 115 -1.26 4.94 13.73
C LEU A 115 -2.76 5.13 13.47
N SER A 116 -3.51 4.03 13.51
CA SER A 116 -4.93 3.95 13.21
C SER A 116 -5.60 3.01 14.20
N ALA A 117 -6.90 2.79 14.03
CA ALA A 117 -7.65 1.75 14.75
C ALA A 117 -7.74 0.44 13.95
N ARG A 118 -7.00 0.29 12.85
CA ARG A 118 -7.00 -0.97 12.11
C ARG A 118 -6.65 -2.12 13.05
N PRO A 119 -7.43 -3.21 13.04
CA PRO A 119 -7.08 -4.40 13.80
C PRO A 119 -5.74 -4.97 13.34
N VAL A 120 -4.83 -5.15 14.28
CA VAL A 120 -3.55 -5.81 14.08
C VAL A 120 -3.52 -6.97 15.08
N PRO A 121 -3.26 -8.22 14.68
CA PRO A 121 -2.95 -8.73 13.33
C PRO A 121 -4.10 -8.64 12.32
N TYR A 122 -3.77 -8.81 11.03
CA TYR A 122 -4.76 -8.86 9.94
C TYR A 122 -5.88 -9.86 10.23
N GLN A 123 -7.13 -9.43 10.06
CA GLN A 123 -8.31 -10.26 10.23
C GLN A 123 -9.05 -10.39 8.89
N PRO A 124 -9.31 -11.62 8.39
CA PRO A 124 -10.12 -11.82 7.19
C PRO A 124 -11.51 -11.18 7.33
N GLY A 125 -12.00 -10.55 6.27
CA GLY A 125 -13.31 -9.89 6.27
C GLY A 125 -13.32 -8.47 6.87
N THR A 126 -12.25 -8.03 7.51
CA THR A 126 -12.07 -6.63 7.94
C THR A 126 -11.35 -5.83 6.87
N THR A 127 -11.75 -5.99 5.61
CA THR A 127 -11.12 -5.28 4.50
C THR A 127 -11.30 -3.77 4.66
N PRO A 128 -10.28 -2.96 4.37
CA PRO A 128 -10.33 -1.49 4.53
C PRO A 128 -11.29 -0.77 3.58
N ALA A 129 -12.11 -1.46 2.84
CA ALA A 129 -13.14 -0.87 1.98
C ALA A 129 -14.40 -0.41 2.73
N GLY A 130 -14.42 -0.51 4.07
CA GLY A 130 -15.47 0.05 4.91
C GLY A 130 -14.90 1.16 5.77
N ALA A 131 -15.61 2.28 5.91
CA ALA A 131 -15.25 3.34 6.84
C ALA A 131 -14.93 2.74 8.22
N PRO A 132 -13.78 3.13 8.85
CA PRO A 132 -13.50 2.73 10.21
C PRO A 132 -14.66 3.18 11.11
N ALA A 133 -14.91 2.45 12.21
CA ALA A 133 -15.94 2.84 13.15
C ALA A 133 -15.71 4.30 13.61
N PRO A 134 -16.73 5.14 13.70
CA PRO A 134 -16.58 6.54 14.11
C PRO A 134 -15.75 6.69 15.38
N GLY A 135 -14.85 7.69 15.42
CA GLY A 135 -13.95 7.96 16.54
C GLY A 135 -12.73 7.04 16.65
N TYR A 136 -12.56 6.07 15.78
CA TYR A 136 -11.44 5.12 15.84
C TYR A 136 -10.20 5.57 15.06
N ALA A 137 -10.35 6.40 14.05
CA ALA A 137 -9.24 6.84 13.20
C ALA A 137 -8.10 7.51 13.98
N LEU A 138 -8.41 8.24 15.06
CA LEU A 138 -7.46 8.96 15.89
C LEU A 138 -7.07 8.23 17.20
N LYS A 139 -7.45 6.97 17.39
CA LYS A 139 -7.22 6.24 18.64
C LYS A 139 -5.75 6.27 19.09
N ALA A 140 -4.82 6.04 18.19
CA ALA A 140 -3.39 6.03 18.52
C ALA A 140 -2.90 7.41 19.00
N LEU A 141 -3.41 8.48 18.40
CA LEU A 141 -3.10 9.84 18.84
C LEU A 141 -3.78 10.17 20.18
N ALA A 142 -5.00 9.70 20.37
CA ALA A 142 -5.73 9.88 21.63
C ALA A 142 -4.98 9.23 22.80
N GLU A 143 -4.44 8.03 22.62
CA GLU A 143 -3.59 7.34 23.60
C GLU A 143 -2.30 8.11 23.94
N LEU A 144 -1.69 8.79 22.95
CA LEU A 144 -0.54 9.66 23.17
C LEU A 144 -0.94 10.94 23.91
N ALA A 145 -2.08 11.55 23.58
CA ALA A 145 -2.61 12.73 24.29
C ALA A 145 -2.96 12.42 25.75
N ASP A 146 -3.50 11.23 26.05
CA ASP A 146 -3.73 10.74 27.42
C ASP A 146 -2.43 10.67 28.22
N GLN A 147 -1.35 10.19 27.61
CA GLN A 147 -0.03 10.14 28.27
C GLN A 147 0.52 11.54 28.57
N VAL A 148 0.35 12.50 27.64
CA VAL A 148 0.76 13.90 27.85
C VAL A 148 -0.03 14.51 29.01
N ALA A 149 -1.35 14.30 29.06
CA ALA A 149 -2.19 14.76 30.18
C ALA A 149 -1.76 14.13 31.51
N ALA A 150 -1.42 12.82 31.51
CA ALA A 150 -0.95 12.10 32.69
C ALA A 150 0.42 12.60 33.22
N LYS A 151 1.21 13.30 32.39
CA LYS A 151 2.46 13.97 32.80
C LYS A 151 2.18 15.30 33.53
N GLY A 152 0.92 15.67 33.72
CA GLY A 152 0.52 16.91 34.39
C GLY A 152 0.56 18.15 33.51
N VAL A 153 0.68 17.99 32.18
CA VAL A 153 0.58 19.12 31.24
C VAL A 153 -0.82 19.70 31.26
N ARG A 154 -0.91 21.02 31.41
CA ARG A 154 -2.18 21.79 31.42
C ARG A 154 -2.22 22.88 30.35
N SER A 155 -1.05 23.35 29.92
CA SER A 155 -0.95 24.30 28.82
C SER A 155 0.36 24.13 28.04
N ILE A 156 0.32 24.58 26.79
CA ILE A 156 1.46 24.61 25.87
C ILE A 156 1.51 25.99 25.26
N ASP A 157 2.57 26.77 25.55
CA ASP A 157 2.74 28.13 25.05
C ASP A 157 3.20 28.18 23.59
N GLY A 158 3.79 27.09 23.08
CA GLY A 158 4.29 26.95 21.72
C GLY A 158 3.34 26.22 20.79
N SER A 159 3.83 25.95 19.61
CA SER A 159 3.13 25.21 18.54
C SER A 159 3.09 23.71 18.80
N ILE A 160 2.10 23.03 18.23
CA ILE A 160 2.12 21.58 18.03
C ILE A 160 2.77 21.35 16.67
N VAL A 161 3.85 20.58 16.64
CA VAL A 161 4.63 20.31 15.44
C VAL A 161 4.47 18.83 15.06
N GLY A 162 3.92 18.55 13.89
CA GLY A 162 3.99 17.22 13.26
C GLY A 162 5.37 17.09 12.62
N ASP A 163 6.21 16.24 13.19
CA ASP A 163 7.60 16.05 12.76
C ASP A 163 7.74 14.70 12.06
N ASP A 164 7.89 14.73 10.74
CA ASP A 164 8.08 13.54 9.91
C ASP A 164 9.50 13.40 9.35
N THR A 165 10.46 14.12 9.93
CA THR A 165 11.86 14.16 9.49
C THR A 165 12.60 12.81 9.55
N TRP A 166 11.96 11.77 10.06
CA TRP A 166 12.47 10.40 9.99
C TRP A 166 12.60 9.90 8.56
N TYR A 167 11.71 10.38 7.66
CA TYR A 167 11.80 10.20 6.21
C TYR A 167 12.10 11.53 5.52
N VAL A 168 12.71 11.44 4.34
CA VAL A 168 12.83 12.58 3.43
C VAL A 168 11.43 12.93 2.92
N TRP A 169 11.13 14.21 2.84
CA TRP A 169 9.86 14.69 2.31
C TRP A 169 9.78 14.50 0.80
N GLU A 170 9.32 13.34 0.41
CA GLU A 170 8.97 12.90 -0.94
C GLU A 170 7.57 12.31 -0.88
N PRO A 171 6.50 13.15 -0.72
CA PRO A 171 5.15 12.66 -0.43
C PRO A 171 4.57 11.81 -1.53
N TYR A 172 4.99 12.03 -2.76
CA TYR A 172 4.55 11.30 -3.93
C TYR A 172 5.77 10.83 -4.72
N PRO A 173 5.91 9.54 -5.03
CA PRO A 173 6.88 9.07 -6.02
C PRO A 173 6.69 9.78 -7.35
N GLU A 174 7.78 10.01 -8.07
CA GLU A 174 7.72 10.46 -9.45
C GLU A 174 6.88 9.48 -10.29
N ASP A 175 6.20 9.98 -11.31
CA ASP A 175 5.37 9.18 -12.24
C ASP A 175 4.02 8.69 -11.66
N TRP A 176 3.63 9.07 -10.45
CA TRP A 176 2.24 8.97 -10.05
C TRP A 176 1.41 10.00 -10.83
N THR A 177 0.19 9.65 -11.19
CA THR A 177 -0.65 10.59 -11.95
C THR A 177 -1.13 11.74 -11.05
N ILE A 178 -1.46 12.87 -11.64
CA ILE A 178 -1.90 14.07 -10.90
C ILE A 178 -3.17 13.83 -10.08
N GLU A 179 -3.96 12.83 -10.43
CA GLU A 179 -5.21 12.48 -9.76
C GLU A 179 -4.99 11.53 -8.57
N ASP A 180 -3.93 10.71 -8.61
CA ASP A 180 -3.66 9.68 -7.59
C ASP A 180 -3.65 10.26 -6.17
N PRO A 181 -3.01 11.42 -5.87
CA PRO A 181 -2.98 12.01 -4.54
C PRO A 181 -4.33 12.40 -3.94
N THR A 182 -5.38 12.45 -4.74
CA THR A 182 -6.74 12.77 -4.27
C THR A 182 -7.39 11.59 -3.56
N TYR A 183 -7.00 10.36 -3.92
CA TYR A 183 -7.64 9.13 -3.43
C TYR A 183 -6.73 8.37 -2.45
N GLU A 184 -7.31 7.46 -1.66
CA GLU A 184 -6.63 6.68 -0.64
C GLU A 184 -5.44 5.87 -1.17
N TYR A 185 -5.55 5.37 -2.40
CA TYR A 185 -4.47 4.56 -2.99
C TYR A 185 -3.22 5.37 -3.38
N GLY A 186 -3.35 6.70 -3.49
CA GLY A 186 -2.27 7.64 -3.75
C GLY A 186 -1.99 8.57 -2.57
N ALA A 187 -2.36 8.20 -1.35
CA ALA A 187 -2.13 9.01 -0.15
C ALA A 187 -0.65 9.36 0.04
N ALA A 188 -0.39 10.59 0.51
CA ALA A 188 0.96 11.12 0.69
C ALA A 188 1.78 10.28 1.66
N VAL A 189 3.04 9.99 1.31
CA VAL A 189 3.97 9.21 2.13
C VAL A 189 4.63 10.12 3.16
N SER A 190 4.51 9.77 4.44
CA SER A 190 5.09 10.49 5.57
C SER A 190 5.53 9.52 6.65
N ALA A 191 6.49 9.91 7.49
CA ALA A 191 6.83 9.15 8.69
C ALA A 191 5.78 9.26 9.81
N LEU A 192 4.84 10.20 9.68
CA LEU A 192 3.60 10.30 10.45
C LEU A 192 2.43 9.84 9.56
N ALA A 193 1.98 8.61 9.72
CA ALA A 193 0.88 8.04 8.94
C ALA A 193 -0.34 7.79 9.84
N ILE A 194 -1.26 8.75 9.84
CA ILE A 194 -2.49 8.68 10.61
C ILE A 194 -3.62 8.12 9.74
N ASN A 195 -4.24 7.01 10.15
CA ASN A 195 -5.37 6.41 9.44
C ASN A 195 -5.09 6.23 7.93
N ASP A 196 -3.93 5.63 7.59
CA ASP A 196 -3.44 5.46 6.22
C ASP A 196 -3.30 6.79 5.44
N ASN A 197 -3.16 7.92 6.13
CA ASN A 197 -3.16 9.27 5.55
C ASN A 197 -4.42 9.54 4.73
N THR A 198 -5.57 9.12 5.24
CA THR A 198 -6.87 9.28 4.59
C THR A 198 -7.91 9.88 5.52
N ILE A 199 -8.86 10.57 4.89
CA ILE A 199 -10.14 10.96 5.51
C ILE A 199 -11.28 10.25 4.77
N THR A 200 -12.36 9.98 5.47
CA THR A 200 -13.62 9.54 4.87
C THR A 200 -14.54 10.74 4.70
N VAL A 201 -14.99 10.97 3.48
CA VAL A 201 -16.02 11.95 3.15
C VAL A 201 -17.32 11.21 2.89
N SER A 202 -18.27 11.28 3.84
CA SER A 202 -19.58 10.66 3.70
C SER A 202 -20.56 11.63 3.06
N VAL A 203 -21.17 11.20 1.96
CA VAL A 203 -22.14 11.97 1.16
C VAL A 203 -23.53 11.37 1.36
N SER A 204 -24.45 12.13 1.95
CA SER A 204 -25.85 11.72 2.18
C SER A 204 -26.81 12.56 1.35
N PRO A 205 -27.94 12.00 0.86
CA PRO A 205 -28.92 12.80 0.14
C PRO A 205 -29.57 13.86 1.06
N GLY A 206 -29.94 15.00 0.49
CA GLY A 206 -30.78 16.00 1.15
C GLY A 206 -32.22 15.52 1.35
N ALA A 207 -33.04 16.35 1.97
CA ALA A 207 -34.42 15.99 2.32
C ALA A 207 -35.35 15.86 1.10
N ARG A 208 -35.04 16.55 0.00
CA ARG A 208 -35.86 16.61 -1.23
C ARG A 208 -34.98 16.57 -2.47
N GLU A 209 -35.59 16.20 -3.59
CA GLU A 209 -34.98 16.34 -4.90
C GLU A 209 -34.60 17.82 -5.17
N GLY A 210 -33.41 18.03 -5.72
CA GLY A 210 -32.80 19.35 -5.95
C GLY A 210 -32.00 19.90 -4.77
N ASP A 211 -32.19 19.38 -3.56
CA ASP A 211 -31.43 19.83 -2.40
C ASP A 211 -29.92 19.46 -2.55
N PRO A 212 -29.00 20.27 -1.99
CA PRO A 212 -27.60 19.85 -1.89
C PRO A 212 -27.51 18.61 -0.99
N ALA A 213 -26.56 17.71 -1.31
CA ALA A 213 -26.22 16.60 -0.46
C ALA A 213 -25.60 17.08 0.87
N ALA A 214 -25.81 16.35 1.96
CA ALA A 214 -25.11 16.60 3.22
C ALA A 214 -23.73 15.92 3.19
N ILE A 215 -22.71 16.61 3.67
CA ILE A 215 -21.32 16.11 3.71
C ILE A 215 -20.88 16.05 5.18
N THR A 216 -20.25 14.93 5.55
CA THR A 216 -19.57 14.78 6.86
C THR A 216 -18.17 14.23 6.63
N LEU A 217 -17.23 14.62 7.50
CA LEU A 217 -15.83 14.16 7.48
C LEU A 217 -15.56 13.27 8.70
N GLU A 218 -14.83 12.17 8.47
CA GLU A 218 -14.36 11.31 9.55
C GLU A 218 -12.87 10.98 9.32
N PRO A 219 -12.00 11.29 10.29
CA PRO A 219 -12.28 12.05 11.52
C PRO A 219 -12.60 13.53 11.24
N ALA A 220 -13.38 14.14 12.15
CA ALA A 220 -13.80 15.53 12.04
C ALA A 220 -12.67 16.49 12.46
N VAL A 221 -11.65 16.61 11.61
CA VAL A 221 -10.53 17.55 11.75
C VAL A 221 -10.69 18.64 10.70
N GLU A 222 -10.60 19.91 11.12
CA GLU A 222 -10.68 21.06 10.21
C GLU A 222 -9.38 21.19 9.39
N TYR A 223 -9.32 20.45 8.29
CA TYR A 223 -8.16 20.44 7.40
C TYR A 223 -8.52 20.82 5.97
N TYR A 224 -9.57 20.21 5.39
CA TYR A 224 -10.04 20.54 4.07
C TYR A 224 -11.22 21.50 4.05
N ALA A 225 -11.19 22.48 3.15
CA ALA A 225 -12.36 23.23 2.74
C ALA A 225 -13.14 22.44 1.67
N ILE A 226 -14.45 22.21 1.90
CA ILE A 226 -15.28 21.41 0.98
C ILE A 226 -16.17 22.33 0.14
N SER A 227 -15.93 22.34 -1.19
CA SER A 227 -16.82 22.94 -2.18
C SER A 227 -17.84 21.91 -2.65
N ASN A 228 -19.03 21.89 -2.02
CA ASN A 228 -20.04 20.89 -2.28
C ASN A 228 -21.02 21.31 -3.41
N ARG A 229 -20.97 20.60 -4.54
CA ARG A 229 -21.89 20.74 -5.69
C ARG A 229 -22.68 19.46 -5.96
N VAL A 230 -22.69 18.50 -5.04
CA VAL A 230 -23.48 17.27 -5.18
C VAL A 230 -24.96 17.58 -4.97
N ARG A 231 -25.82 17.11 -5.87
CA ARG A 231 -27.28 17.29 -5.82
C ARG A 231 -28.01 16.00 -5.56
N THR A 232 -29.07 16.12 -4.77
CA THR A 232 -30.02 15.02 -4.58
C THR A 232 -30.90 14.94 -5.81
N VAL A 233 -31.01 13.74 -6.41
CA VAL A 233 -31.87 13.46 -7.56
C VAL A 233 -33.01 12.55 -7.16
N ALA A 234 -33.99 12.36 -8.06
CA ALA A 234 -35.15 11.48 -7.82
C ALA A 234 -34.71 10.09 -7.32
N ALA A 235 -35.55 9.43 -6.52
CA ALA A 235 -35.34 8.07 -6.07
C ALA A 235 -35.13 7.12 -7.27
N GLY A 236 -34.07 6.29 -7.19
CA GLY A 236 -33.68 5.41 -8.29
C GLY A 236 -32.86 6.08 -9.40
N GLY A 237 -32.55 7.37 -9.29
CA GLY A 237 -31.63 8.08 -10.19
C GLY A 237 -30.20 7.56 -10.09
N GLU A 238 -29.32 8.10 -10.94
CA GLU A 238 -27.91 7.71 -10.97
C GLU A 238 -27.15 8.27 -9.75
N ARG A 239 -26.35 7.41 -9.09
CA ARG A 239 -25.37 7.82 -8.11
C ARG A 239 -24.01 7.97 -8.78
N LYS A 240 -23.50 9.20 -8.81
CA LYS A 240 -22.19 9.53 -9.41
C LYS A 240 -21.52 10.64 -8.64
N PHE A 241 -20.23 10.48 -8.37
CA PHE A 241 -19.37 11.49 -7.75
C PHE A 241 -18.15 11.76 -8.60
N ASP A 242 -17.76 13.03 -8.65
CA ASP A 242 -16.48 13.51 -9.17
C ASP A 242 -15.83 14.32 -8.06
N VAL A 243 -14.60 13.96 -7.70
CA VAL A 243 -13.81 14.63 -6.67
C VAL A 243 -12.58 15.23 -7.31
N ARG A 244 -12.33 16.50 -7.06
CA ARG A 244 -11.16 17.21 -7.58
C ARG A 244 -10.43 17.94 -6.46
N ARG A 245 -9.11 17.89 -6.54
CA ARG A 245 -8.21 18.69 -5.74
C ARG A 245 -7.07 19.19 -6.62
N ALA A 246 -6.90 20.50 -6.71
CA ALA A 246 -5.75 21.05 -7.41
C ALA A 246 -4.45 20.73 -6.61
N PRO A 247 -3.32 20.48 -7.28
CA PRO A 247 -2.04 20.28 -6.61
C PRO A 247 -1.73 21.42 -5.63
N GLY A 248 -1.36 21.06 -4.40
CA GLY A 248 -1.06 22.03 -3.33
C GLY A 248 -2.28 22.72 -2.72
N SER A 249 -3.50 22.38 -3.14
CA SER A 249 -4.72 22.94 -2.58
C SER A 249 -5.25 22.11 -1.41
N LEU A 250 -5.83 22.80 -0.42
CA LEU A 250 -6.64 22.20 0.66
C LEU A 250 -8.15 22.33 0.36
N GLU A 251 -8.54 22.77 -0.84
CA GLU A 251 -9.93 22.78 -1.27
C GLU A 251 -10.26 21.47 -2.01
N LEU A 252 -11.29 20.78 -1.54
CA LEU A 252 -11.88 19.59 -2.19
C LEU A 252 -13.18 20.01 -2.89
N GLU A 253 -13.23 19.90 -4.20
CA GLU A 253 -14.43 20.10 -5.01
C GLU A 253 -15.14 18.74 -5.17
N LEU A 254 -16.38 18.64 -4.64
CA LEU A 254 -17.24 17.47 -4.81
C LEU A 254 -18.41 17.86 -5.71
N SER A 255 -18.61 17.10 -6.78
CA SER A 255 -19.75 17.29 -7.69
C SER A 255 -20.39 15.95 -8.06
N GLY A 256 -21.63 16.02 -8.58
CA GLY A 256 -22.36 14.83 -9.01
C GLY A 256 -23.75 14.72 -8.45
N THR A 257 -24.23 13.48 -8.32
CA THR A 257 -25.61 13.16 -7.93
C THR A 257 -25.68 12.02 -6.91
N ILE A 258 -26.70 12.11 -6.01
CA ILE A 258 -27.05 11.04 -5.10
C ILE A 258 -28.59 10.89 -5.07
N PRO A 259 -29.14 9.67 -5.24
CA PRO A 259 -30.59 9.46 -5.24
C PRO A 259 -31.22 9.72 -3.89
N LEU A 260 -32.43 10.32 -3.89
CA LEU A 260 -33.24 10.49 -2.68
C LEU A 260 -33.50 9.14 -2.00
N GLY A 261 -33.28 9.08 -0.70
CA GLY A 261 -33.43 7.85 0.10
C GLY A 261 -32.31 6.81 -0.09
N ALA A 262 -31.29 7.10 -0.90
CA ALA A 262 -30.11 6.23 -0.98
C ALA A 262 -29.32 6.25 0.34
N PRO A 263 -28.64 5.15 0.71
CA PRO A 263 -27.71 5.17 1.83
C PRO A 263 -26.56 6.14 1.56
N ALA A 264 -25.95 6.67 2.61
CA ALA A 264 -24.73 7.46 2.52
C ALA A 264 -23.66 6.72 1.69
N ALA A 265 -22.87 7.49 0.96
CA ALA A 265 -21.75 6.97 0.19
C ALA A 265 -20.44 7.51 0.78
N ASP A 266 -19.53 6.62 1.12
CA ASP A 266 -18.24 6.97 1.69
C ASP A 266 -17.17 7.04 0.60
N LEU A 267 -16.41 8.11 0.60
CA LEU A 267 -15.28 8.35 -0.28
C LEU A 267 -14.02 8.46 0.59
N ALA A 268 -13.06 7.57 0.39
CA ALA A 268 -11.78 7.64 1.07
C ALA A 268 -10.82 8.52 0.25
N LEU A 269 -10.41 9.65 0.82
CA LEU A 269 -9.58 10.66 0.15
C LEU A 269 -8.24 10.82 0.86
N GLY A 270 -7.19 11.05 0.07
CA GLY A 270 -5.83 11.23 0.57
C GLY A 270 -5.64 12.59 1.23
N ILE A 271 -4.90 12.62 2.34
CA ILE A 271 -4.44 13.83 3.03
C ILE A 271 -3.24 14.39 2.29
N ALA A 272 -3.22 15.71 2.05
CA ALA A 272 -2.15 16.36 1.27
C ALA A 272 -0.84 16.45 2.06
N ASP A 273 -0.92 16.85 3.32
CA ASP A 273 0.21 16.90 4.26
C ASP A 273 -0.14 16.16 5.55
N PRO A 274 0.31 14.90 5.69
CA PRO A 274 0.01 14.09 6.87
C PRO A 274 0.60 14.63 8.16
N ALA A 275 1.75 15.31 8.11
CA ALA A 275 2.39 15.85 9.31
C ALA A 275 1.61 17.05 9.86
N GLU A 276 1.16 17.95 8.99
CA GLU A 276 0.28 19.07 9.39
C GLU A 276 -1.06 18.55 9.91
N TYR A 277 -1.67 17.60 9.21
CA TYR A 277 -2.92 16.97 9.64
C TYR A 277 -2.77 16.28 11.00
N ALA A 278 -1.67 15.58 11.24
CA ALA A 278 -1.39 14.94 12.53
C ALA A 278 -1.24 15.97 13.65
N ALA A 279 -0.59 17.12 13.38
CA ALA A 279 -0.46 18.21 14.34
C ALA A 279 -1.82 18.83 14.70
N LEU A 280 -2.68 19.06 13.70
CA LEU A 280 -4.04 19.59 13.91
C LEU A 280 -4.89 18.62 14.73
N ALA A 281 -4.92 17.34 14.35
CA ALA A 281 -5.65 16.31 15.06
C ALA A 281 -5.15 16.13 16.51
N PHE A 282 -3.83 16.15 16.69
CA PHE A 282 -3.24 16.01 18.02
C PHE A 282 -3.53 17.21 18.91
N ARG A 283 -3.48 18.44 18.35
CA ARG A 283 -3.90 19.66 19.05
C ARG A 283 -5.34 19.56 19.54
N GLN A 284 -6.27 19.18 18.66
CA GLN A 284 -7.69 18.99 19.03
C GLN A 284 -7.83 18.00 20.19
N LEU A 285 -7.15 16.86 20.12
CA LEU A 285 -7.18 15.83 21.16
C LEU A 285 -6.59 16.30 22.50
N LEU A 286 -5.59 17.19 22.51
CA LEU A 286 -5.06 17.83 23.72
C LEU A 286 -6.07 18.81 24.30
N GLU A 287 -6.71 19.64 23.46
CA GLU A 287 -7.73 20.62 23.88
C GLU A 287 -8.98 19.92 24.46
N GLU A 288 -9.40 18.78 23.89
CA GLU A 288 -10.47 17.92 24.43
C GLU A 288 -10.14 17.38 25.85
N ARG A 289 -8.86 17.30 26.21
CA ARG A 289 -8.37 16.90 27.53
C ARG A 289 -8.14 18.08 28.47
N GLY A 290 -8.56 19.28 28.06
CA GLY A 290 -8.40 20.49 28.84
C GLY A 290 -7.00 21.09 28.84
N ILE A 291 -6.12 20.69 27.91
CA ILE A 291 -4.79 21.25 27.73
C ILE A 291 -4.89 22.44 26.78
N ALA A 292 -4.67 23.66 27.28
CA ALA A 292 -4.72 24.84 26.43
C ALA A 292 -3.49 24.94 25.52
N VAL A 293 -3.69 25.04 24.21
CA VAL A 293 -2.61 25.21 23.22
C VAL A 293 -2.69 26.61 22.62
N ARG A 294 -1.63 27.41 22.81
CA ARG A 294 -1.60 28.81 22.33
C ARG A 294 -1.00 28.96 20.93
N GLY A 295 -0.06 28.08 20.55
CA GLY A 295 0.60 28.13 19.24
C GLY A 295 -0.20 27.47 18.13
N ALA A 296 0.25 27.59 16.89
CA ALA A 296 -0.33 26.96 15.72
C ALA A 296 0.01 25.44 15.66
N ALA A 297 -0.77 24.69 14.91
CA ALA A 297 -0.36 23.37 14.43
C ALA A 297 0.42 23.56 13.12
N VAL A 298 1.59 22.95 13.00
CA VAL A 298 2.50 23.10 11.85
C VAL A 298 3.21 21.79 11.53
N ALA A 299 3.64 21.62 10.29
CA ALA A 299 4.48 20.49 9.88
C ALA A 299 5.98 20.85 9.99
N ARG A 300 6.81 19.80 10.17
CA ARG A 300 8.25 19.85 10.02
C ARG A 300 8.70 18.68 9.17
N HIS A 301 9.24 18.99 8.00
CA HIS A 301 9.74 18.03 7.03
C HIS A 301 11.26 18.04 6.93
N LEU A 302 11.85 16.91 6.47
CA LEU A 302 13.24 16.83 6.06
C LEU A 302 13.33 17.04 4.54
N PRO A 303 13.81 18.20 4.04
CA PRO A 303 13.98 18.40 2.61
C PRO A 303 15.01 17.43 2.04
N LEU A 304 14.83 17.04 0.77
CA LEU A 304 15.77 16.15 0.07
C LEU A 304 17.21 16.70 0.07
N SER A 305 17.37 18.02 -0.05
CA SER A 305 18.68 18.68 0.01
C SER A 305 19.39 18.53 1.36
N GLU A 306 18.69 18.21 2.43
CA GLU A 306 19.22 18.04 3.79
C GLU A 306 19.31 16.58 4.22
N ALA A 307 18.93 15.64 3.36
CA ALA A 307 18.84 14.21 3.65
C ALA A 307 20.17 13.60 4.17
N ALA A 308 21.32 14.14 3.76
CA ALA A 308 22.65 13.71 4.20
C ALA A 308 23.01 14.22 5.61
N PHE A 309 22.28 15.20 6.14
CA PHE A 309 22.56 15.87 7.41
C PHE A 309 21.28 15.94 8.27
N PRO A 310 20.70 14.79 8.65
CA PRO A 310 19.53 14.81 9.52
C PRO A 310 19.87 15.57 10.80
N ALA A 311 19.01 16.49 11.20
CA ALA A 311 19.20 17.23 12.44
C ALA A 311 19.36 16.25 13.61
N ALA A 312 20.39 16.47 14.44
CA ALA A 312 20.52 15.72 15.68
C ALA A 312 19.29 16.03 16.55
N ASP A 313 18.63 14.98 17.04
CA ASP A 313 17.62 15.15 18.08
C ASP A 313 18.34 15.80 19.28
N GLY A 314 17.84 16.96 19.72
CA GLY A 314 18.30 17.61 20.94
C GLY A 314 18.00 16.71 22.15
N GLU A 315 18.42 17.14 23.34
CA GLU A 315 18.05 16.49 24.62
C GLU A 315 16.57 16.76 24.95
N ASP A 316 15.65 16.22 24.11
CA ASP A 316 14.23 16.40 24.32
C ASP A 316 13.69 15.49 25.43
N VAL A 317 12.75 16.03 26.18
CA VAL A 317 11.97 15.27 27.16
C VAL A 317 10.86 14.51 26.48
N VAL A 318 10.77 13.20 26.68
CA VAL A 318 9.69 12.38 26.14
C VAL A 318 8.45 12.48 27.04
N LEU A 319 7.41 13.10 26.54
CA LEU A 319 6.11 13.25 27.20
C LEU A 319 5.20 12.04 26.99
N ALA A 320 5.23 11.44 25.80
CA ALA A 320 4.47 10.26 25.47
C ALA A 320 5.23 9.39 24.44
N ARG A 321 4.90 8.09 24.40
CA ARG A 321 5.55 7.12 23.53
C ARG A 321 4.57 6.03 23.11
N ARG A 322 4.65 5.62 21.84
CA ARG A 322 3.97 4.46 21.29
C ARG A 322 4.95 3.61 20.51
N VAL A 323 4.92 2.30 20.73
CA VAL A 323 5.66 1.30 19.95
C VAL A 323 4.66 0.49 19.14
N SER A 324 4.93 0.32 17.85
CA SER A 324 4.06 -0.42 16.94
C SER A 324 3.96 -1.91 17.27
N ALA A 325 3.01 -2.59 16.64
CA ALA A 325 3.06 -4.03 16.47
C ALA A 325 4.34 -4.45 15.71
N PRO A 326 4.74 -5.74 15.73
CA PRO A 326 5.85 -6.23 14.92
C PRO A 326 5.62 -6.01 13.42
N LEU A 327 6.70 -5.74 12.68
CA LEU A 327 6.67 -5.50 11.22
C LEU A 327 5.95 -6.60 10.43
N VAL A 328 6.07 -7.86 10.86
CA VAL A 328 5.42 -9.00 10.23
C VAL A 328 3.91 -8.80 10.06
N GLU A 329 3.26 -8.13 11.01
CA GLU A 329 1.82 -7.88 10.99
C GLU A 329 1.47 -6.79 9.98
N ASP A 330 2.33 -5.78 9.84
CA ASP A 330 2.16 -4.74 8.83
C ASP A 330 2.39 -5.26 7.40
N LEU A 331 3.45 -6.05 7.19
CA LEU A 331 3.72 -6.66 5.88
C LEU A 331 2.60 -7.60 5.43
N GLN A 332 1.93 -8.26 6.39
CA GLN A 332 0.73 -9.05 6.08
C GLN A 332 -0.42 -8.15 5.59
N ILE A 333 -0.68 -7.02 6.24
CA ILE A 333 -1.66 -6.03 5.78
C ILE A 333 -1.28 -5.52 4.41
N THR A 334 -0.01 -5.16 4.20
CA THR A 334 0.51 -4.64 2.94
C THR A 334 0.18 -5.53 1.76
N ASP A 335 0.36 -6.84 1.88
CA ASP A 335 0.09 -7.77 0.77
C ASP A 335 -1.37 -8.21 0.71
N LYS A 336 -2.01 -8.53 1.85
CA LYS A 336 -3.41 -8.97 1.91
C LYS A 336 -4.39 -7.91 1.42
N ALA A 337 -4.26 -6.66 1.91
CA ALA A 337 -5.08 -5.53 1.50
C ALA A 337 -4.56 -4.80 0.27
N SER A 338 -3.33 -5.11 -0.17
CA SER A 338 -2.64 -4.39 -1.24
C SER A 338 -2.38 -2.91 -0.93
N GLN A 339 -2.04 -2.58 0.33
CA GLN A 339 -1.90 -1.21 0.80
C GLN A 339 -0.65 -0.53 0.19
N ASN A 340 -0.87 0.57 -0.55
CA ASN A 340 0.22 1.27 -1.26
C ASN A 340 1.11 2.06 -0.29
N LEU A 341 0.50 2.87 0.59
CA LEU A 341 1.24 3.69 1.56
C LEU A 341 2.18 2.84 2.42
N HIS A 342 1.71 1.69 2.92
CA HIS A 342 2.51 0.79 3.75
C HIS A 342 3.72 0.23 3.00
N ALA A 343 3.56 -0.10 1.72
CA ALA A 343 4.68 -0.55 0.88
C ALA A 343 5.71 0.57 0.67
N GLU A 344 5.26 1.80 0.43
CA GLU A 344 6.13 2.96 0.29
C GLU A 344 6.90 3.26 1.59
N MET A 345 6.22 3.18 2.73
CA MET A 345 6.83 3.36 4.04
C MET A 345 7.82 2.25 4.37
N ALA A 346 7.49 0.99 4.06
CA ALA A 346 8.40 -0.16 4.26
C ALA A 346 9.69 0.00 3.44
N LEU A 347 9.61 0.48 2.19
CA LEU A 347 10.79 0.76 1.36
C LEU A 347 11.68 1.83 2.01
N ARG A 348 11.10 2.95 2.49
CA ARG A 348 11.83 4.02 3.17
C ARG A 348 12.39 3.59 4.52
N ALA A 349 11.66 2.74 5.26
CA ALA A 349 12.14 2.17 6.52
C ALA A 349 13.41 1.33 6.32
N VAL A 350 13.48 0.55 5.24
CA VAL A 350 14.69 -0.18 4.88
C VAL A 350 15.84 0.78 4.55
N GLY A 351 15.59 1.82 3.74
CA GLY A 351 16.56 2.87 3.44
C GLY A 351 17.08 3.52 4.72
N ARG A 352 16.19 3.90 5.65
CA ARG A 352 16.57 4.49 6.95
C ARG A 352 17.42 3.55 7.80
N ALA A 353 17.03 2.28 7.91
CA ALA A 353 17.72 1.33 8.77
C ALA A 353 19.10 0.89 8.20
N ARG A 354 19.22 0.80 6.88
CA ARG A 354 20.40 0.24 6.23
C ARG A 354 21.39 1.28 5.72
N ARG A 355 20.89 2.48 5.38
CA ARG A 355 21.67 3.58 4.78
C ARG A 355 21.61 4.87 5.58
N ASN A 356 20.94 4.88 6.71
CA ASN A 356 20.67 6.06 7.56
C ASN A 356 19.94 7.20 6.83
N VAL A 357 19.28 6.92 5.70
CA VAL A 357 18.49 7.87 4.92
C VAL A 357 17.12 7.25 4.61
N GLY A 358 16.05 7.83 5.16
CA GLY A 358 14.69 7.36 4.95
C GLY A 358 14.10 7.91 3.66
N SER A 359 14.72 7.63 2.51
CA SER A 359 14.25 8.08 1.20
C SER A 359 13.87 6.92 0.30
N ARG A 360 13.08 7.20 -0.74
CA ARG A 360 12.76 6.26 -1.81
C ARG A 360 14.04 5.73 -2.48
N ALA A 361 14.96 6.64 -2.83
CA ALA A 361 16.20 6.29 -3.49
C ALA A 361 17.05 5.31 -2.68
N ALA A 362 17.24 5.56 -1.37
CA ALA A 362 17.98 4.67 -0.47
C ALA A 362 17.32 3.28 -0.34
N GLY A 363 15.99 3.23 -0.29
CA GLY A 363 15.23 1.99 -0.29
C GLY A 363 15.40 1.20 -1.58
N LEU A 364 15.36 1.87 -2.74
CA LEU A 364 15.56 1.24 -4.06
C LEU A 364 16.98 0.72 -4.25
N GLU A 365 17.99 1.39 -3.69
CA GLU A 365 19.37 0.87 -3.70
C GLU A 365 19.49 -0.43 -2.90
N GLU A 366 18.87 -0.50 -1.72
CA GLU A 366 18.80 -1.75 -0.95
C GLU A 366 18.00 -2.84 -1.67
N LEU A 367 16.93 -2.45 -2.39
CA LEU A 367 16.17 -3.39 -3.21
C LEU A 367 17.04 -4.01 -4.31
N ARG A 368 17.82 -3.22 -5.03
CA ARG A 368 18.75 -3.72 -6.06
C ARG A 368 19.78 -4.69 -5.46
N ALA A 369 20.38 -4.33 -4.31
CA ALA A 369 21.32 -5.21 -3.62
C ALA A 369 20.66 -6.54 -3.20
N PHE A 370 19.47 -6.50 -2.62
CA PHE A 370 18.71 -7.68 -2.21
C PHE A 370 18.33 -8.57 -3.40
N LEU A 371 17.89 -7.98 -4.52
CA LEU A 371 17.52 -8.75 -5.72
C LEU A 371 18.74 -9.42 -6.34
N ALA A 372 19.92 -8.79 -6.31
CA ALA A 372 21.17 -9.41 -6.72
C ALA A 372 21.52 -10.62 -5.84
N GLU A 373 21.39 -10.50 -4.51
CA GLU A 373 21.57 -11.63 -3.56
C GLU A 373 20.57 -12.75 -3.82
N ALA A 374 19.33 -12.43 -4.17
CA ALA A 374 18.30 -13.41 -4.55
C ALA A 374 18.53 -14.03 -5.94
N GLY A 375 19.59 -13.62 -6.64
CA GLY A 375 19.96 -14.12 -7.97
C GLY A 375 19.02 -13.62 -9.08
N VAL A 376 18.28 -12.54 -8.86
CA VAL A 376 17.47 -11.89 -9.89
C VAL A 376 18.42 -11.11 -10.81
N PRO A 377 18.41 -11.37 -12.13
CA PRO A 377 19.34 -10.72 -13.05
C PRO A 377 19.08 -9.20 -13.13
N ASP A 378 20.17 -8.44 -13.18
CA ASP A 378 20.09 -7.05 -13.59
C ASP A 378 19.49 -6.93 -15.01
N GLY A 379 18.71 -5.85 -15.26
CA GLY A 379 17.99 -5.67 -16.52
C GLY A 379 16.70 -6.50 -16.66
N SER A 380 16.37 -7.41 -15.71
CA SER A 380 15.08 -8.09 -15.66
C SER A 380 14.00 -7.34 -14.87
N TYR A 381 14.32 -6.15 -14.36
CA TYR A 381 13.43 -5.24 -13.65
C TYR A 381 13.91 -3.77 -13.76
N SER A 382 12.98 -2.84 -13.62
CA SER A 382 13.19 -1.42 -13.34
C SER A 382 12.12 -1.01 -12.35
N ILE A 383 12.48 -0.60 -11.14
CA ILE A 383 11.54 -0.31 -10.06
C ILE A 383 11.75 1.12 -9.59
N GLU A 384 10.66 1.90 -9.56
CA GLU A 384 10.65 3.32 -9.23
C GLU A 384 9.94 3.62 -7.92
N ASP A 385 9.04 2.73 -7.44
CA ASP A 385 8.36 2.87 -6.17
C ASP A 385 8.23 1.54 -5.41
N GLY A 386 7.73 1.58 -4.18
CA GLY A 386 7.52 0.40 -3.36
C GLY A 386 6.19 -0.32 -3.60
N SER A 387 5.21 0.38 -4.13
CA SER A 387 3.81 -0.05 -4.20
C SER A 387 3.41 -0.66 -5.54
N GLY A 388 4.04 -0.22 -6.62
CA GLY A 388 3.68 -0.59 -7.99
C GLY A 388 2.62 0.33 -8.60
N LEU A 389 2.38 1.51 -8.02
CA LEU A 389 1.48 2.50 -8.60
C LEU A 389 2.15 3.25 -9.75
N SER A 390 3.46 3.51 -9.65
CA SER A 390 4.26 4.11 -10.72
C SER A 390 4.23 3.25 -11.99
N ARG A 391 3.86 3.84 -13.12
CA ARG A 391 3.77 3.16 -14.43
C ARG A 391 5.12 2.74 -15.02
N PRO A 392 6.24 3.47 -14.81
CA PRO A 392 7.59 3.05 -15.17
C PRO A 392 8.11 1.80 -14.45
N ASN A 393 7.46 1.31 -13.40
CA ASN A 393 7.80 0.00 -12.84
C ASN A 393 7.69 -1.09 -13.89
N LEU A 394 8.77 -1.83 -14.09
CA LEU A 394 8.83 -2.94 -15.03
C LEU A 394 9.46 -4.16 -14.38
N VAL A 395 8.92 -5.35 -14.63
CA VAL A 395 9.51 -6.61 -14.15
C VAL A 395 9.20 -7.76 -15.11
N ALA A 396 10.15 -8.66 -15.26
CA ALA A 396 9.95 -9.88 -16.02
C ALA A 396 9.27 -10.96 -15.14
N PRO A 397 8.33 -11.77 -15.66
CA PRO A 397 7.76 -12.91 -14.93
C PRO A 397 8.82 -13.84 -14.32
N ALA A 398 9.92 -14.08 -15.03
CA ALA A 398 11.03 -14.89 -14.56
C ALA A 398 11.73 -14.28 -13.33
N ALA A 399 11.83 -12.95 -13.25
CA ALA A 399 12.42 -12.24 -12.13
C ALA A 399 11.57 -12.45 -10.86
N LEU A 400 10.24 -12.27 -10.95
CA LEU A 400 9.32 -12.54 -9.85
C LEU A 400 9.38 -14.00 -9.38
N VAL A 401 9.40 -14.96 -10.32
CA VAL A 401 9.53 -16.37 -9.96
C VAL A 401 10.87 -16.68 -9.29
N LYS A 402 11.96 -16.02 -9.67
CA LYS A 402 13.25 -16.16 -8.96
C LYS A 402 13.16 -15.68 -7.52
N LEU A 403 12.59 -14.49 -7.29
CA LEU A 403 12.36 -13.99 -5.93
C LEU A 403 11.48 -14.95 -5.12
N LEU A 404 10.35 -15.42 -5.69
CA LEU A 404 9.47 -16.37 -5.04
C LEU A 404 10.21 -17.65 -4.64
N ARG A 405 11.08 -18.17 -5.53
CA ARG A 405 11.91 -19.34 -5.23
C ARG A 405 12.91 -19.08 -4.10
N TYR A 406 13.57 -17.92 -4.11
CA TYR A 406 14.48 -17.51 -3.05
C TYR A 406 13.78 -17.48 -1.70
N MET A 407 12.62 -16.82 -1.61
CA MET A 407 11.85 -16.71 -0.38
C MET A 407 11.30 -18.08 0.08
N TYR A 408 10.89 -18.93 -0.84
CA TYR A 408 10.46 -20.31 -0.52
C TYR A 408 11.56 -21.18 0.07
N ALA A 409 12.80 -20.97 -0.33
CA ALA A 409 13.97 -21.68 0.20
C ALA A 409 14.52 -21.08 1.49
N SER A 410 14.05 -19.90 1.89
CA SER A 410 14.56 -19.18 3.07
C SER A 410 13.99 -19.71 4.38
N PRO A 411 14.65 -19.48 5.52
CA PRO A 411 14.06 -19.74 6.85
C PRO A 411 12.77 -18.96 7.13
N LEU A 412 12.53 -17.88 6.39
CA LEU A 412 11.34 -17.00 6.54
C LEU A 412 10.16 -17.45 5.66
N ARG A 413 10.26 -18.63 5.00
CA ARG A 413 9.27 -19.13 4.04
C ARG A 413 7.83 -19.06 4.56
N ASP A 414 7.57 -19.62 5.72
CA ASP A 414 6.20 -19.76 6.22
C ASP A 414 5.62 -18.38 6.64
N THR A 415 6.44 -17.53 7.23
CA THR A 415 6.11 -16.12 7.49
C THR A 415 5.81 -15.39 6.19
N TRP A 416 6.66 -15.52 5.18
CA TRP A 416 6.49 -14.91 3.88
C TRP A 416 5.20 -15.35 3.17
N ILE A 417 4.92 -16.67 3.13
CA ILE A 417 3.71 -17.21 2.49
C ILE A 417 2.45 -16.68 3.20
N SER A 418 2.50 -16.45 4.52
CA SER A 418 1.37 -15.93 5.29
C SER A 418 0.94 -14.51 4.90
N PHE A 419 1.81 -13.72 4.26
CA PHE A 419 1.48 -12.38 3.77
C PHE A 419 0.57 -12.42 2.55
N LEU A 420 0.66 -13.47 1.74
CA LEU A 420 -0.02 -13.52 0.47
C LEU A 420 -1.52 -13.78 0.63
N PRO A 421 -2.38 -13.09 -0.13
CA PRO A 421 -3.79 -13.43 -0.25
C PRO A 421 -4.01 -14.90 -0.60
N VAL A 422 -5.03 -15.51 0.00
CA VAL A 422 -5.37 -16.93 -0.19
C VAL A 422 -6.66 -17.06 -0.99
N ALA A 423 -6.60 -17.81 -2.08
CA ALA A 423 -7.74 -18.07 -2.96
C ALA A 423 -8.99 -18.55 -2.21
N GLY A 424 -10.13 -17.87 -2.41
CA GLY A 424 -11.41 -18.17 -1.80
C GLY A 424 -11.44 -18.05 -0.27
N ARG A 425 -10.49 -17.29 0.34
CA ARG A 425 -10.42 -17.19 1.81
C ARG A 425 -10.19 -15.78 2.33
N ASP A 426 -9.15 -15.10 1.83
CA ASP A 426 -8.77 -13.81 2.40
C ASP A 426 -8.10 -12.85 1.40
N GLY A 427 -7.90 -11.62 1.84
CA GLY A 427 -7.25 -10.56 1.09
C GLY A 427 -7.95 -10.30 -0.24
N THR A 428 -7.16 -9.87 -1.22
CA THR A 428 -7.64 -9.56 -2.57
C THR A 428 -8.07 -10.79 -3.38
N LEU A 429 -7.93 -11.99 -2.82
CA LEU A 429 -8.39 -13.26 -3.42
C LEU A 429 -9.61 -13.85 -2.69
N ALA A 430 -10.19 -13.18 -1.69
CA ALA A 430 -11.32 -13.67 -0.92
C ALA A 430 -12.53 -14.06 -1.79
N GLY A 431 -12.87 -13.25 -2.79
CA GLY A 431 -13.96 -13.50 -3.75
C GLY A 431 -13.51 -14.10 -5.09
N ARG A 432 -12.36 -14.77 -5.12
CA ARG A 432 -11.83 -15.44 -6.34
C ARG A 432 -11.57 -16.90 -6.04
N PHE A 433 -11.81 -17.76 -7.03
CA PHE A 433 -11.65 -19.21 -6.92
C PHE A 433 -12.66 -19.92 -5.99
N ASP A 434 -13.75 -19.22 -5.61
CA ASP A 434 -14.85 -19.82 -4.85
C ASP A 434 -15.38 -21.04 -5.61
N ASP A 435 -15.79 -22.07 -4.88
CA ASP A 435 -16.33 -23.32 -5.42
C ASP A 435 -15.40 -24.06 -6.40
N THR A 436 -14.09 -23.75 -6.36
CA THR A 436 -13.08 -24.45 -7.15
C THR A 436 -12.19 -25.35 -6.28
N PRO A 437 -11.56 -26.40 -6.87
CA PRO A 437 -10.66 -27.26 -6.13
C PRO A 437 -9.36 -26.59 -5.67
N VAL A 438 -9.12 -25.33 -6.08
CA VAL A 438 -7.92 -24.55 -5.71
C VAL A 438 -8.19 -23.57 -4.57
N ALA A 439 -9.40 -23.48 -4.06
CA ALA A 439 -9.71 -22.71 -2.86
C ALA A 439 -8.80 -23.13 -1.70
N GLY A 440 -8.11 -22.15 -1.09
CA GLY A 440 -7.13 -22.39 -0.03
C GLY A 440 -5.78 -22.98 -0.48
N ARG A 441 -5.53 -23.14 -1.80
CA ARG A 441 -4.30 -23.76 -2.33
C ARG A 441 -3.44 -22.83 -3.16
N ILE A 442 -3.92 -21.61 -3.41
CA ILE A 442 -3.17 -20.56 -4.09
C ILE A 442 -2.91 -19.46 -3.08
N HIS A 443 -1.66 -19.08 -2.96
CA HIS A 443 -1.18 -17.97 -2.14
C HIS A 443 -0.50 -16.99 -3.09
N ALA A 444 -1.18 -15.88 -3.45
CA ALA A 444 -0.67 -15.01 -4.50
C ALA A 444 -1.06 -13.56 -4.31
N LYS A 445 -0.13 -12.67 -4.68
CA LYS A 445 -0.35 -11.23 -4.75
C LYS A 445 -1.02 -10.88 -6.06
N THR A 446 -2.09 -10.10 -5.97
CA THR A 446 -2.76 -9.49 -7.13
C THR A 446 -2.11 -8.15 -7.49
N GLY A 447 -2.29 -7.72 -8.73
CA GLY A 447 -1.97 -6.38 -9.20
C GLY A 447 -2.98 -5.92 -10.23
N SER A 448 -3.37 -4.65 -10.19
CA SER A 448 -4.26 -4.06 -11.18
C SER A 448 -4.06 -2.56 -11.23
N VAL A 449 -3.81 -2.06 -12.43
CA VAL A 449 -3.98 -0.67 -12.82
C VAL A 449 -4.66 -0.67 -14.18
N GLU A 450 -5.01 0.48 -14.72
CA GLU A 450 -5.66 0.56 -16.01
C GLU A 450 -4.87 -0.22 -17.09
N HIS A 451 -5.56 -1.06 -17.87
CA HIS A 451 -5.00 -1.96 -18.91
C HIS A 451 -4.00 -3.02 -18.43
N VAL A 452 -3.81 -3.18 -17.11
CA VAL A 452 -2.84 -4.11 -16.51
C VAL A 452 -3.52 -5.00 -15.47
N ASN A 453 -3.21 -6.31 -15.52
CA ASN A 453 -3.56 -7.26 -14.46
C ASN A 453 -2.35 -8.16 -14.16
N ALA A 454 -2.14 -8.47 -12.90
CA ALA A 454 -1.05 -9.29 -12.43
C ALA A 454 -1.49 -10.28 -11.35
N LEU A 455 -0.87 -11.46 -11.32
CA LEU A 455 -1.03 -12.46 -10.27
C LEU A 455 0.24 -13.28 -10.17
N SER A 456 0.92 -13.22 -9.01
CA SER A 456 2.16 -13.97 -8.80
C SER A 456 2.22 -14.54 -7.39
N GLY A 457 2.75 -15.75 -7.24
CA GLY A 457 2.82 -16.43 -5.96
C GLY A 457 3.03 -17.94 -6.10
N TYR A 458 2.32 -18.68 -5.28
CA TYR A 458 2.48 -20.12 -5.12
C TYR A 458 1.18 -20.89 -5.34
N VAL A 459 1.29 -22.08 -5.91
CA VAL A 459 0.19 -23.05 -6.00
C VAL A 459 0.63 -24.35 -5.34
N GLN A 460 -0.14 -24.85 -4.37
CA GLN A 460 -0.02 -26.21 -3.88
C GLN A 460 -0.75 -27.14 -4.83
N ARG A 461 0.00 -27.90 -5.62
CA ARG A 461 -0.52 -28.78 -6.68
C ARG A 461 -1.26 -29.99 -6.09
N ARG A 462 -2.09 -30.65 -6.92
CA ARG A 462 -2.88 -31.82 -6.54
C ARG A 462 -2.05 -32.97 -5.98
N ASN A 463 -0.82 -33.14 -6.46
CA ASN A 463 0.11 -34.16 -5.98
C ASN A 463 0.90 -33.77 -4.72
N GLY A 464 0.55 -32.63 -4.08
CA GLY A 464 1.21 -32.10 -2.89
C GLY A 464 2.48 -31.29 -3.14
N SER A 465 3.02 -31.28 -4.38
CA SER A 465 4.17 -30.42 -4.71
C SER A 465 3.75 -28.94 -4.81
N TRP A 466 4.72 -28.02 -4.71
CA TRP A 466 4.50 -26.60 -4.86
C TRP A 466 5.10 -26.08 -6.17
N ALA A 467 4.41 -25.16 -6.79
CA ALA A 467 4.92 -24.40 -7.92
C ALA A 467 4.88 -22.91 -7.61
N ALA A 468 5.93 -22.18 -8.01
CA ALA A 468 5.92 -20.73 -8.09
C ALA A 468 5.44 -20.31 -9.48
N PHE A 469 4.65 -19.24 -9.55
CA PHE A 469 4.16 -18.71 -10.81
C PHE A 469 4.10 -17.19 -10.82
N SER A 470 4.21 -16.62 -12.01
CA SER A 470 3.91 -15.21 -12.29
C SER A 470 3.14 -15.12 -13.59
N ILE A 471 2.02 -14.42 -13.60
CA ILE A 471 1.18 -14.12 -14.74
C ILE A 471 1.00 -12.59 -14.78
N LEU A 472 1.57 -11.95 -15.78
CA LEU A 472 1.50 -10.51 -16.02
C LEU A 472 0.79 -10.25 -17.35
N VAL A 473 -0.19 -9.35 -17.35
CA VAL A 473 -0.99 -8.99 -18.52
C VAL A 473 -1.00 -7.50 -18.70
N ASN A 474 -0.50 -7.04 -19.83
CA ASN A 474 -0.43 -5.63 -20.18
C ASN A 474 -1.19 -5.33 -21.46
N ASN A 475 -1.53 -4.07 -21.66
CA ASN A 475 -2.18 -3.53 -22.87
C ASN A 475 -3.51 -4.26 -23.19
N SER A 476 -4.27 -4.65 -22.16
CA SER A 476 -5.57 -5.26 -22.35
C SER A 476 -6.66 -4.19 -22.46
N ASN A 477 -7.48 -4.29 -23.48
CA ASN A 477 -8.73 -3.51 -23.62
C ASN A 477 -9.97 -4.31 -23.17
N GLN A 478 -9.77 -5.53 -22.66
CA GLN A 478 -10.84 -6.33 -22.04
C GLN A 478 -11.08 -5.85 -20.60
N SER A 479 -12.27 -6.07 -20.08
CA SER A 479 -12.53 -5.78 -18.67
C SER A 479 -11.60 -6.58 -17.76
N ALA A 480 -11.22 -6.00 -16.63
CA ALA A 480 -10.39 -6.68 -15.63
C ALA A 480 -10.99 -8.05 -15.20
N ALA A 481 -12.32 -8.14 -15.12
CA ALA A 481 -13.02 -9.40 -14.79
C ALA A 481 -12.77 -10.49 -15.84
N GLN A 482 -12.81 -10.17 -17.13
CA GLN A 482 -12.55 -11.11 -18.21
C GLN A 482 -11.09 -11.61 -18.20
N VAL A 483 -10.12 -10.69 -18.00
CA VAL A 483 -8.71 -11.06 -17.90
C VAL A 483 -8.47 -11.94 -16.68
N ARG A 484 -9.00 -11.58 -15.50
CA ARG A 484 -8.88 -12.35 -14.26
C ARG A 484 -9.45 -13.75 -14.41
N ALA A 485 -10.58 -13.91 -15.09
CA ALA A 485 -11.18 -15.23 -15.34
C ALA A 485 -10.26 -16.15 -16.17
N VAL A 486 -9.47 -15.60 -17.10
CA VAL A 486 -8.45 -16.37 -17.84
C VAL A 486 -7.29 -16.74 -16.94
N MET A 487 -6.78 -15.79 -16.14
CA MET A 487 -5.70 -16.04 -15.17
C MET A 487 -6.09 -17.14 -14.17
N ASP A 488 -7.33 -17.11 -13.68
CA ASP A 488 -7.85 -18.13 -12.74
C ASP A 488 -7.88 -19.53 -13.35
N LYS A 489 -8.30 -19.64 -14.60
CA LYS A 489 -8.26 -20.91 -15.34
C LYS A 489 -6.84 -21.41 -15.55
N ILE A 490 -5.87 -20.52 -15.81
CA ILE A 490 -4.44 -20.89 -15.89
C ILE A 490 -3.97 -21.44 -14.54
N CYS A 491 -4.30 -20.79 -13.43
CA CYS A 491 -3.94 -21.27 -12.09
C CYS A 491 -4.54 -22.66 -11.79
N ILE A 492 -5.78 -22.92 -12.20
CA ILE A 492 -6.41 -24.24 -12.08
C ILE A 492 -5.66 -25.32 -12.91
N LEU A 493 -5.15 -24.95 -14.10
CA LEU A 493 -4.32 -25.85 -14.88
C LEU A 493 -2.98 -26.17 -14.22
N ILE A 494 -2.33 -25.16 -13.58
CA ILE A 494 -1.07 -25.35 -12.84
C ILE A 494 -1.29 -26.31 -11.65
N TRP A 495 -2.45 -26.22 -10.99
CA TRP A 495 -2.79 -27.07 -9.85
C TRP A 495 -2.93 -28.56 -10.23
N LYS A 496 -3.48 -28.88 -11.40
CA LYS A 496 -3.64 -30.26 -11.91
C LYS A 496 -2.31 -30.98 -12.10
#